data_72b0fc96786119dfa0a854fe1ae6fdda
#
_entry.id   72b0fc96786119dfa0a854fe1ae6fdda
#
_cell.length_a   1.000
_cell.length_b   1.000
_cell.length_c   1.000
_cell.angle_alpha   90.00
_cell.angle_beta   90.00
_cell.angle_gamma   90.00
#
_symmetry.space_group_name_H-M   'P 1'
#
loop_
_entity.id
_entity.type
_entity.pdbx_description
1 polymer ?
#
loop_
_entity_poly.entity_id
_entity_poly.type
_entity_poly.pdbx_seq_one_letter_code
_entity_poly.pdbx_strand_id
1 'polypeptide(L)'
;MNQLLDQDRPAKPALFTAKQGQYLAFIWAYSKINDRAPAEADFQRYFKVTAPSVHQMLKTLSEIGLIQKQPGIARSIQLLVEPQQLPILGIDNPS
;
A
#
# COMPACT_ATOMS: atom_id res chain seq x y z
N MET A 1 -12.31 -26.92 -16.86
CA MET A 1 -12.05 -26.50 -16.47
C MET A 1 -11.74 -26.03 -15.84
N ASN A 2 -11.67 -26.09 -15.98
CA ASN A 2 -11.23 -25.58 -15.33
C ASN A 2 -11.11 -24.92 -14.79
N GLN A 3 -11.18 -24.81 -14.98
CA GLN A 3 -11.06 -24.34 -14.52
C GLN A 3 -11.19 -23.87 -13.88
N LEU A 4 -11.25 -23.99 -14.18
CA LEU A 4 -11.42 -23.77 -13.66
C LEU A 4 -11.24 -23.46 -13.16
N LEU A 5 -10.86 -23.33 -13.53
CA LEU A 5 -10.58 -23.01 -13.02
C LEU A 5 -10.24 -22.43 -12.40
N ASP A 6 -10.00 -22.01 -12.94
CA ASP A 6 -9.59 -21.28 -12.15
C ASP A 6 -10.22 -20.57 -11.43
N GLN A 7 -10.94 -20.44 -11.62
CA GLN A 7 -11.52 -19.91 -10.79
C GLN A 7 -11.99 -20.37 -9.71
N ASP A 8 -12.39 -20.98 -9.76
CA ASP A 8 -12.64 -21.61 -8.70
C ASP A 8 -11.56 -22.29 -8.15
N ARG A 9 -10.56 -22.19 -8.63
CA ARG A 9 -9.39 -22.58 -7.99
C ARG A 9 -9.21 -21.72 -6.77
N PRO A 10 -8.55 -22.20 -5.78
CA PRO A 10 -8.29 -21.39 -4.59
C PRO A 10 -7.61 -20.13 -4.98
N ALA A 11 -8.06 -19.06 -4.45
CA ALA A 11 -7.42 -17.79 -4.71
C ALA A 11 -6.00 -17.82 -4.20
N LYS A 12 -5.12 -17.16 -4.91
CA LYS A 12 -3.78 -16.99 -4.40
C LYS A 12 -3.84 -16.22 -3.10
N PRO A 13 -2.96 -16.52 -2.17
CA PRO A 13 -2.87 -15.68 -0.96
C PRO A 13 -2.65 -14.25 -1.37
N ALA A 14 -3.33 -13.36 -0.72
CA ALA A 14 -3.14 -11.96 -0.99
C ALA A 14 -1.73 -11.56 -0.60
N LEU A 15 -1.12 -10.68 -1.39
CA LEU A 15 0.20 -10.17 -1.09
C LEU A 15 0.19 -9.27 0.13
N PHE A 16 -0.96 -8.71 0.46
CA PHE A 16 -1.08 -7.76 1.53
C PHE A 16 -2.52 -7.76 2.04
N THR A 17 -2.69 -7.23 3.25
CA THR A 17 -4.02 -7.10 3.82
C THR A 17 -4.75 -5.95 3.14
N ALA A 18 -6.06 -5.84 3.39
CA ALA A 18 -6.85 -4.76 2.83
C ALA A 18 -6.31 -3.41 3.26
N LYS A 19 -5.96 -3.27 4.54
CA LYS A 19 -5.44 -2.00 5.03
C LYS A 19 -4.07 -1.69 4.43
N GLN A 20 -3.21 -2.68 4.35
CA GLN A 20 -1.91 -2.51 3.71
C GLN A 20 -2.10 -2.09 2.26
N GLY A 21 -3.07 -2.70 1.58
CA GLY A 21 -3.36 -2.34 0.20
C GLY A 21 -3.78 -0.90 0.05
N GLN A 22 -4.56 -0.39 1.00
CA GLN A 22 -4.97 1.02 0.96
C GLN A 22 -3.76 1.95 1.11
N TYR A 23 -2.82 1.61 1.97
CA TYR A 23 -1.60 2.41 2.10
C TYR A 23 -0.80 2.39 0.80
N LEU A 24 -0.68 1.21 0.18
CA LEU A 24 0.06 1.10 -1.08
C LEU A 24 -0.63 1.88 -2.19
N ALA A 25 -1.96 1.80 -2.25
CA ALA A 25 -2.73 2.54 -3.25
C ALA A 25 -2.58 4.05 -3.04
N PHE A 26 -2.51 4.48 -1.78
CA PHE A 26 -2.29 5.89 -1.48
C PHE A 26 -0.93 6.36 -1.98
N ILE A 27 0.11 5.55 -1.77
CA ILE A 27 1.45 5.90 -2.26
C ILE A 27 1.41 6.10 -3.77
N TRP A 28 0.77 5.18 -4.48
CA TRP A 28 0.70 5.24 -5.92
C TRP A 28 -0.07 6.49 -6.39
N ALA A 29 -1.26 6.70 -5.82
CA ALA A 29 -2.10 7.82 -6.23
C ALA A 29 -1.44 9.16 -5.91
N TYR A 30 -0.87 9.27 -4.69
CA TYR A 30 -0.21 10.51 -4.29
C TYR A 30 0.96 10.83 -5.23
N SER A 31 1.74 9.80 -5.54
CA SER A 31 2.91 10.00 -6.41
C SER A 31 2.51 10.43 -7.80
N LYS A 32 1.41 9.89 -8.31
CA LYS A 32 0.93 10.27 -9.63
C LYS A 32 0.44 11.70 -9.67
N ILE A 33 -0.24 12.14 -8.61
CA ILE A 33 -0.80 13.48 -8.58
C ILE A 33 0.25 14.52 -8.28
N ASN A 34 1.17 14.21 -7.38
CA ASN A 34 2.12 15.18 -6.87
C ASN A 34 3.53 15.05 -7.41
N ASP A 35 3.76 14.01 -8.22
CA ASP A 35 5.06 13.76 -8.83
C ASP A 35 6.15 13.60 -7.80
N ARG A 36 5.81 13.05 -6.65
CA ARG A 36 6.75 12.72 -5.59
C ARG A 36 6.03 11.84 -4.59
N ALA A 37 6.81 11.08 -3.82
CA ALA A 37 6.23 10.18 -2.84
C ALA A 37 5.64 10.96 -1.67
N PRO A 38 4.65 10.37 -0.97
CA PRO A 38 4.09 11.02 0.21
C PRO A 38 5.06 10.97 1.39
N ALA A 39 4.94 11.94 2.27
CA ALA A 39 5.61 11.92 3.56
C ALA A 39 4.68 11.26 4.57
N GLU A 40 5.22 10.94 5.75
CA GLU A 40 4.40 10.32 6.77
C GLU A 40 3.20 11.19 7.16
N ALA A 41 3.40 12.49 7.19
CA ALA A 41 2.31 13.40 7.54
C ALA A 41 1.15 13.32 6.53
N ASP A 42 1.44 13.02 5.29
CA ASP A 42 0.38 12.89 4.28
C ASP A 42 -0.50 11.70 4.57
N PHE A 43 0.08 10.59 5.03
CA PHE A 43 -0.69 9.43 5.45
C PHE A 43 -1.57 9.76 6.65
N GLN A 44 -1.02 10.50 7.61
CA GLN A 44 -1.78 10.87 8.79
C GLN A 44 -3.02 11.65 8.42
N ARG A 45 -2.87 12.60 7.51
CA ARG A 45 -4.00 13.42 7.08
C ARG A 45 -5.04 12.62 6.32
N TYR A 46 -4.58 11.78 5.40
CA TYR A 46 -5.52 11.05 4.56
C TYR A 46 -6.27 9.98 5.35
N PHE A 47 -5.55 9.19 6.13
CA PHE A 47 -6.14 8.07 6.85
C PHE A 47 -6.66 8.45 8.23
N LYS A 48 -6.34 9.66 8.69
CA LYS A 48 -6.74 10.17 10.00
C LYS A 48 -6.26 9.25 11.11
N VAL A 49 -4.98 8.99 11.07
CA VAL A 49 -4.31 8.10 12.04
C VAL A 49 -3.15 8.84 12.65
N THR A 50 -2.59 8.25 13.70
CA THR A 50 -1.47 8.86 14.44
C THR A 50 -0.15 8.59 13.74
N ALA A 51 0.85 9.42 14.08
CA ALA A 51 2.18 9.22 13.53
C ALA A 51 2.76 7.84 13.86
N PRO A 52 2.68 7.35 15.11
CA PRO A 52 3.20 6.01 15.38
C PRO A 52 2.52 4.93 14.55
N SER A 53 1.23 5.10 14.29
CA SER A 53 0.48 4.13 13.49
C SER A 53 1.02 4.09 12.05
N VAL A 54 1.25 5.25 11.45
CA VAL A 54 1.82 5.33 10.11
C VAL A 54 3.22 4.73 10.10
N HIS A 55 4.03 5.14 11.06
CA HIS A 55 5.40 4.66 11.13
C HIS A 55 5.46 3.13 11.22
N GLN A 56 4.62 2.53 12.04
CA GLN A 56 4.59 1.09 12.19
C GLN A 56 4.14 0.41 10.90
N MET A 57 3.13 0.96 10.24
CA MET A 57 2.67 0.36 8.99
C MET A 57 3.75 0.42 7.92
N LEU A 58 4.41 1.56 7.77
CA LEU A 58 5.46 1.68 6.76
C LEU A 58 6.63 0.77 7.08
N LYS A 59 6.95 0.61 8.36
CA LYS A 59 8.00 -0.31 8.75
C LYS A 59 7.64 -1.74 8.35
N THR A 60 6.41 -2.14 8.63
CA THR A 60 5.94 -3.47 8.27
C THR A 60 5.97 -3.69 6.75
N LEU A 61 5.46 -2.71 5.99
CA LEU A 61 5.45 -2.82 4.53
C LEU A 61 6.86 -2.95 3.97
N SER A 62 7.81 -2.25 4.58
CA SER A 62 9.19 -2.33 4.16
C SER A 62 9.79 -3.70 4.49
N GLU A 63 9.48 -4.22 5.68
CA GLU A 63 10.03 -5.51 6.10
C GLU A 63 9.52 -6.67 5.26
N ILE A 64 8.26 -6.59 4.81
CA ILE A 64 7.74 -7.67 3.98
C ILE A 64 8.00 -7.43 2.49
N GLY A 65 8.71 -6.37 2.15
CA GLY A 65 9.19 -6.21 0.78
C GLY A 65 8.21 -5.56 -0.18
N LEU A 66 7.19 -4.86 0.33
CA LEU A 66 6.21 -4.22 -0.56
C LEU A 66 6.55 -2.78 -0.87
N ILE A 67 7.39 -2.17 -0.05
CA ILE A 67 7.92 -0.83 -0.33
C ILE A 67 9.39 -0.80 0.08
N GLN A 68 10.05 0.25 -0.36
CA GLN A 68 11.43 0.51 0.00
C GLN A 68 11.52 1.99 0.35
N LYS A 69 12.27 2.31 1.39
CA LYS A 69 12.46 3.71 1.72
C LYS A 69 13.84 3.88 2.35
N GLN A 70 14.38 5.08 2.24
CA GLN A 70 15.69 5.39 2.78
C GLN A 70 15.53 5.97 4.18
N PRO A 71 16.18 5.37 5.18
CA PRO A 71 16.07 5.87 6.55
C PRO A 71 16.48 7.33 6.64
N GLY A 72 15.68 8.11 7.33
CA GLY A 72 16.01 9.51 7.56
C GLY A 72 15.80 10.43 6.37
N ILE A 73 15.36 9.91 5.24
CA ILE A 73 15.12 10.72 4.05
C ILE A 73 13.61 10.80 3.83
N ALA A 74 13.07 12.01 3.92
CA ALA A 74 11.63 12.20 3.71
C ALA A 74 11.29 11.94 2.24
N ARG A 75 10.06 11.47 2.02
CA ARG A 75 9.52 11.26 0.67
C ARG A 75 10.38 10.33 -0.19
N SER A 76 10.98 9.34 0.46
CA SER A 76 11.84 8.39 -0.24
C SER A 76 11.15 7.05 -0.50
N ILE A 77 9.86 6.94 -0.26
CA ILE A 77 9.13 5.69 -0.41
C ILE A 77 9.00 5.32 -1.88
N GLN A 78 9.30 4.06 -2.19
CA GLN A 78 9.10 3.51 -3.52
C GLN A 78 8.26 2.26 -3.41
N LEU A 79 7.29 2.11 -4.30
CA LEU A 79 6.49 0.89 -4.38
C LEU A 79 7.30 -0.21 -5.03
N LEU A 80 7.16 -1.42 -4.49
CA LEU A 80 7.81 -2.59 -5.06
C LEU A 80 6.78 -3.57 -5.62
N VAL A 81 5.50 -3.15 -5.70
CA VAL A 81 4.45 -3.97 -6.29
C VAL A 81 3.96 -3.30 -7.57
N GLU A 82 3.37 -4.10 -8.44
CA GLU A 82 2.86 -3.57 -9.70
C GLU A 82 1.57 -2.80 -9.47
N PRO A 83 1.35 -1.71 -10.19
CA PRO A 83 0.13 -0.92 -9.99
C PRO A 83 -1.15 -1.72 -10.17
N GLN A 84 -1.17 -2.67 -11.07
CA GLN A 84 -2.38 -3.46 -11.31
C GLN A 84 -2.71 -4.40 -10.16
N GLN A 85 -1.81 -4.56 -9.21
CA GLN A 85 -2.08 -5.37 -8.02
C GLN A 85 -2.74 -4.57 -6.91
N LEU A 86 -2.81 -3.26 -7.08
CA LEU A 86 -3.29 -2.38 -6.03
C LEU A 86 -4.81 -2.29 -6.03
N PRO A 87 -5.43 -2.17 -4.86
CA PRO A 87 -6.87 -1.94 -4.79
C PRO A 87 -7.19 -0.49 -5.17
N ILE A 88 -8.46 -0.22 -5.35
CA ILE A 88 -8.90 1.14 -5.57
C ILE A 88 -8.86 1.86 -4.24
N LEU A 89 -8.19 3.00 -4.23
CA LEU A 89 -8.03 3.76 -3.00
C LEU A 89 -9.37 4.26 -2.49
N GLY A 90 -9.65 3.99 -1.23
CA GLY A 90 -10.84 4.51 -0.58
C GLY A 90 -12.11 3.76 -0.83
N ILE A 91 -12.12 2.84 -1.78
CA ILE A 91 -13.36 2.15 -2.12
C ILE A 91 -13.63 0.99 -1.18
N ASP A 92 -12.64 0.19 -0.95
CA ASP A 92 -12.81 -0.99 -0.13
C ASP A 92 -12.10 -0.77 1.17
N ASN A 93 -12.67 0.07 1.99
CA ASN A 93 -12.06 0.41 3.24
C ASN A 93 -12.63 -0.48 4.34
N PRO A 94 -11.85 -1.37 4.85
CA PRO A 94 -12.35 -2.31 5.86
C PRO A 94 -12.57 -1.66 7.21
N SER A 95 -12.25 -0.46 7.35
CA SER A 95 -12.44 0.28 8.60
C SER A 95 -12.15 -0.58 9.81
#